data_15eb319d53a9992f570578b735ccdad6
#
_entry.id   15eb319d53a9992f570578b735ccdad6
#
_cell.length_a   1.000
_cell.length_b   1.000
_cell.length_c   1.000
_cell.angle_alpha   90.00
_cell.angle_beta   90.00
_cell.angle_gamma   90.00
#
_symmetry.space_group_name_H-M   'P 1'
#
loop_
_entity.id
_entity.type
_entity.pdbx_description
1 polymer ?
#
loop_
_entity_poly.entity_id
_entity_poly.type
_entity_poly.pdbx_seq_one_letter_code
_entity_poly.pdbx_strand_id
1 'polypeptide(L)'
;MRFRRFHYSFCRFFWSLAILLTSLSAANAADSEVFTVRNVAVDATAAAAGARDAALAQGYIDAYARLIRRLVPLEEQPRVPELTAQQITDYTTDFSVARERTSNVRYLADITYRFQPEAIQRLLKSNGIGFAESRSKPMLILPLHALAGREVLWEDGNLWRDAWSVWMSSDGLVPLIVPLGDLNDISSISANDAVSGDVQRLSALAGHYGAGTVLISRSELLGNAAAGNAELQVSQSRFEVGGYLQPFGTEIVRQMPEETMERFLQRAANAVDASVQERWKRNNVLQYGVEATIKVLVPLTGLGDWVEIQKRLSRVPAIIASGVQTISKRQVELSLTYAGDERQLTLALAQNDLTLSLSELLVWELRLSDSDRPVSGGIIDQSSPRESSGGGVQRQNETAPSASGVPEKPESVIQPEGVSD
;
A
#
# COMPACT_ATOMS: atom_id res chain seq x y z
N MET A 1 7.72 -29.11 62.52
CA MET A 1 7.75 -27.77 61.93
C MET A 1 8.71 -27.75 60.74
N ARG A 2 8.29 -28.16 59.53
CA ARG A 2 9.04 -28.02 58.25
C ARG A 2 8.21 -28.59 57.11
N PHE A 3 7.12 -27.83 56.72
CA PHE A 3 6.39 -28.11 55.46
C PHE A 3 5.72 -26.79 55.05
N ARG A 4 6.46 -25.94 54.32
CA ARG A 4 5.86 -24.75 53.69
C ARG A 4 6.84 -24.03 52.75
N ARG A 5 7.42 -24.72 51.73
CA ARG A 5 8.21 -24.01 50.69
C ARG A 5 8.22 -24.71 49.31
N PHE A 6 7.20 -25.51 49.00
CA PHE A 6 7.24 -26.26 47.69
C PHE A 6 6.15 -25.88 46.70
N HIS A 7 5.23 -24.95 47.02
CA HIS A 7 4.13 -24.60 46.11
C HIS A 7 4.33 -23.36 45.23
N TYR A 8 5.33 -22.55 45.42
CA TYR A 8 5.52 -21.33 44.62
C TYR A 8 6.34 -21.50 43.36
N SER A 9 7.05 -22.61 43.20
CA SER A 9 7.89 -22.85 41.98
C SER A 9 7.10 -23.47 40.82
N PHE A 10 6.00 -24.17 41.13
CA PHE A 10 5.22 -24.85 40.09
C PHE A 10 4.25 -23.91 39.36
N CYS A 11 3.78 -22.87 40.00
CA CYS A 11 2.87 -21.87 39.38
C CYS A 11 3.60 -20.93 38.38
N ARG A 12 4.90 -20.68 38.58
CA ARG A 12 5.68 -19.84 37.65
C ARG A 12 6.01 -20.52 36.33
N PHE A 13 6.11 -21.84 36.32
CA PHE A 13 6.39 -22.63 35.13
C PHE A 13 5.14 -22.79 34.23
N PHE A 14 3.96 -22.84 34.82
CA PHE A 14 2.69 -22.92 34.06
C PHE A 14 2.28 -21.60 33.44
N TRP A 15 2.60 -20.46 34.05
CA TRP A 15 2.34 -19.14 33.48
C TRP A 15 3.29 -18.80 32.32
N SER A 16 4.53 -19.28 32.35
CA SER A 16 5.48 -19.07 31.25
C SER A 16 5.13 -19.93 30.00
N LEU A 17 4.50 -21.09 30.18
CA LEU A 17 4.07 -21.95 29.08
C LEU A 17 2.76 -21.44 28.44
N ALA A 18 1.88 -20.80 29.21
CA ALA A 18 0.63 -20.21 28.68
C ALA A 18 0.90 -18.96 27.80
N ILE A 19 1.96 -18.20 28.05
CA ILE A 19 2.34 -17.03 27.25
C ILE A 19 2.98 -17.46 25.91
N LEU A 20 3.59 -18.65 25.85
CA LEU A 20 4.22 -19.16 24.62
C LEU A 20 3.19 -19.72 23.62
N LEU A 21 1.99 -20.09 24.07
CA LEU A 21 0.93 -20.61 23.18
C LEU A 21 0.06 -19.54 22.52
N THR A 22 0.11 -18.29 22.97
CA THR A 22 -0.70 -17.20 22.39
C THR A 22 -0.04 -16.50 21.21
N SER A 23 1.23 -16.78 20.91
CA SER A 23 1.96 -16.12 19.82
C SER A 23 1.89 -16.83 18.46
N LEU A 24 1.23 -18.01 18.36
CA LEU A 24 1.09 -18.74 17.09
C LEU A 24 -0.10 -18.28 16.22
N SER A 25 -1.00 -17.45 16.74
CA SER A 25 -2.25 -17.12 16.04
C SER A 25 -2.15 -15.89 15.12
N ALA A 26 -1.08 -15.13 15.13
CA ALA A 26 -0.98 -13.87 14.37
C ALA A 26 -0.52 -14.04 12.90
N ALA A 27 0.11 -15.15 12.55
CA ALA A 27 0.65 -15.36 11.21
C ALA A 27 -0.45 -15.73 10.18
N ASN A 28 -1.51 -16.42 10.59
CA ASN A 28 -2.62 -16.80 9.71
C ASN A 28 -3.66 -15.69 9.50
N ALA A 29 -3.56 -14.56 10.21
CA ALA A 29 -4.60 -13.53 10.14
C ALA A 29 -4.49 -12.64 8.88
N ALA A 30 -3.31 -12.41 8.35
CA ALA A 30 -3.10 -11.52 7.20
C ALA A 30 -3.51 -12.20 5.87
N ASP A 31 -3.20 -13.49 5.70
CA ASP A 31 -3.60 -14.25 4.51
C ASP A 31 -5.11 -14.50 4.49
N SER A 32 -5.74 -14.67 5.65
CA SER A 32 -7.19 -14.81 5.73
C SER A 32 -7.96 -13.56 5.33
N GLU A 33 -7.35 -12.36 5.42
CA GLU A 33 -7.99 -11.09 5.04
C GLU A 33 -8.20 -10.96 3.53
N VAL A 34 -7.24 -11.39 2.72
CA VAL A 34 -7.32 -11.31 1.25
C VAL A 34 -8.47 -12.17 0.73
N PHE A 35 -8.70 -13.33 1.35
CA PHE A 35 -9.76 -14.28 1.01
C PHE A 35 -11.06 -14.07 1.81
N THR A 36 -11.16 -12.97 2.55
CA THR A 36 -12.36 -12.56 3.29
C THR A 36 -13.08 -11.44 2.55
N VAL A 37 -14.32 -11.66 2.13
CA VAL A 37 -15.17 -10.66 1.49
C VAL A 37 -16.20 -10.17 2.49
N ARG A 38 -16.08 -8.89 2.87
CA ARG A 38 -16.92 -8.27 3.91
C ARG A 38 -18.08 -7.47 3.31
N ASN A 39 -19.10 -7.27 4.12
CA ASN A 39 -20.22 -6.36 3.82
C ASN A 39 -20.88 -6.68 2.47
N VAL A 40 -21.11 -7.96 2.19
CA VAL A 40 -21.95 -8.36 1.06
C VAL A 40 -23.38 -8.09 1.43
N ALA A 41 -23.94 -6.99 0.92
CA ALA A 41 -25.33 -6.63 1.17
C ALA A 41 -26.24 -7.59 0.38
N VAL A 42 -27.13 -8.28 1.08
CA VAL A 42 -28.15 -9.12 0.47
C VAL A 42 -29.53 -8.52 0.74
N ASP A 43 -30.36 -8.53 -0.28
CA ASP A 43 -31.72 -8.00 -0.27
C ASP A 43 -32.61 -8.92 -1.08
N ALA A 44 -33.38 -9.76 -0.42
CA ALA A 44 -34.30 -10.67 -1.09
C ALA A 44 -35.74 -10.44 -0.65
N THR A 45 -36.62 -10.29 -1.64
CA THR A 45 -38.06 -10.31 -1.50
C THR A 45 -38.59 -11.66 -1.94
N ALA A 46 -39.16 -12.42 -1.03
CA ALA A 46 -39.87 -13.68 -1.33
C ALA A 46 -40.90 -13.96 -0.23
N ALA A 47 -41.88 -14.83 -0.53
CA ALA A 47 -42.76 -15.36 0.48
C ALA A 47 -41.93 -16.09 1.56
N ALA A 48 -42.18 -15.81 2.80
CA ALA A 48 -41.35 -15.92 4.01
C ALA A 48 -40.38 -17.11 4.16
N ALA A 49 -40.65 -18.29 3.59
CA ALA A 49 -39.84 -19.49 3.85
C ALA A 49 -38.58 -19.62 2.98
N GLY A 50 -38.50 -18.97 1.81
CA GLY A 50 -37.37 -19.10 0.88
C GLY A 50 -36.51 -17.82 0.72
N ALA A 51 -36.93 -16.68 1.28
CA ALA A 51 -36.26 -15.40 1.09
C ALA A 51 -34.84 -15.41 1.63
N ARG A 52 -34.64 -16.02 2.79
CA ARG A 52 -33.32 -16.12 3.42
C ARG A 52 -32.36 -16.98 2.61
N ASP A 53 -32.83 -18.15 2.17
CA ASP A 53 -32.01 -19.10 1.41
C ASP A 53 -31.63 -18.51 0.03
N ALA A 54 -32.58 -17.84 -0.63
CA ALA A 54 -32.33 -17.13 -1.89
C ALA A 54 -31.32 -15.97 -1.69
N ALA A 55 -31.46 -15.21 -0.60
CA ALA A 55 -30.50 -14.13 -0.26
C ALA A 55 -29.10 -14.67 0.00
N LEU A 56 -28.98 -15.76 0.75
CA LEU A 56 -27.70 -16.40 1.02
C LEU A 56 -27.07 -16.94 -0.27
N ALA A 57 -27.87 -17.58 -1.13
CA ALA A 57 -27.39 -18.08 -2.42
C ALA A 57 -26.86 -16.95 -3.32
N GLN A 58 -27.59 -15.83 -3.42
CA GLN A 58 -27.11 -14.66 -4.15
C GLN A 58 -25.86 -14.06 -3.50
N GLY A 59 -25.80 -14.01 -2.18
CA GLY A 59 -24.66 -13.53 -1.42
C GLY A 59 -23.38 -14.33 -1.71
N TYR A 60 -23.45 -15.65 -1.85
CA TYR A 60 -22.30 -16.49 -2.26
C TYR A 60 -21.80 -16.11 -3.65
N ILE A 61 -22.70 -15.93 -4.61
CA ILE A 61 -22.35 -15.53 -5.99
C ILE A 61 -21.67 -14.16 -5.99
N ASP A 62 -22.24 -13.18 -5.30
CA ASP A 62 -21.72 -11.83 -5.21
C ASP A 62 -20.35 -11.78 -4.49
N ALA A 63 -20.21 -12.56 -3.41
CA ALA A 63 -18.95 -12.67 -2.67
C ALA A 63 -17.86 -13.29 -3.54
N TYR A 64 -18.15 -14.38 -4.26
CA TYR A 64 -17.21 -15.02 -5.18
C TYR A 64 -16.80 -14.05 -6.29
N ALA A 65 -17.75 -13.37 -6.92
CA ALA A 65 -17.46 -12.38 -7.95
C ALA A 65 -16.57 -11.23 -7.44
N ARG A 66 -16.79 -10.76 -6.20
CA ARG A 66 -15.92 -9.74 -5.56
C ARG A 66 -14.52 -10.29 -5.29
N LEU A 67 -14.41 -11.53 -4.81
CA LEU A 67 -13.11 -12.18 -4.59
C LEU A 67 -12.33 -12.30 -5.89
N ILE A 68 -12.97 -12.78 -6.97
CA ILE A 68 -12.33 -12.90 -8.28
C ILE A 68 -11.86 -11.54 -8.80
N ARG A 69 -12.70 -10.51 -8.72
CA ARG A 69 -12.29 -9.14 -9.10
C ARG A 69 -11.10 -8.62 -8.28
N ARG A 70 -10.99 -9.02 -7.01
CA ARG A 70 -9.86 -8.65 -6.14
C ARG A 70 -8.56 -9.34 -6.56
N LEU A 71 -8.61 -10.63 -6.89
CA LEU A 71 -7.42 -11.45 -7.10
C LEU A 71 -6.96 -11.47 -8.56
N VAL A 72 -7.90 -11.53 -9.50
CA VAL A 72 -7.62 -11.83 -10.90
C VAL A 72 -7.59 -10.55 -11.74
N PRO A 73 -6.55 -10.33 -12.58
CA PRO A 73 -6.53 -9.25 -13.56
C PRO A 73 -7.75 -9.24 -14.47
N LEU A 74 -8.17 -8.06 -14.89
CA LEU A 74 -9.41 -7.87 -15.66
C LEU A 74 -9.43 -8.70 -16.96
N GLU A 75 -8.30 -8.80 -17.64
CA GLU A 75 -8.14 -9.59 -18.87
C GLU A 75 -8.29 -11.10 -18.66
N GLU A 76 -8.02 -11.60 -17.47
CA GLU A 76 -8.13 -13.03 -17.13
C GLU A 76 -9.48 -13.42 -16.53
N GLN A 77 -10.27 -12.45 -16.02
CA GLN A 77 -11.55 -12.70 -15.36
C GLN A 77 -12.56 -13.48 -16.24
N PRO A 78 -12.67 -13.25 -17.56
CA PRO A 78 -13.59 -14.02 -18.42
C PRO A 78 -13.26 -15.52 -18.50
N ARG A 79 -12.04 -15.93 -18.11
CA ARG A 79 -11.61 -17.33 -18.12
C ARG A 79 -11.93 -18.06 -16.82
N VAL A 80 -12.31 -17.31 -15.79
CA VAL A 80 -12.62 -17.90 -14.47
C VAL A 80 -13.93 -18.68 -14.56
N PRO A 81 -13.96 -19.93 -14.06
CA PRO A 81 -15.19 -20.73 -14.08
C PRO A 81 -16.33 -20.04 -13.35
N GLU A 82 -17.49 -20.00 -13.97
CA GLU A 82 -18.74 -19.65 -13.30
C GLU A 82 -19.17 -20.79 -12.38
N LEU A 83 -19.43 -20.47 -11.13
CA LEU A 83 -19.84 -21.44 -10.13
C LEU A 83 -21.26 -21.13 -9.64
N THR A 84 -22.05 -22.18 -9.42
CA THR A 84 -23.34 -22.06 -8.72
C THR A 84 -23.13 -21.75 -7.24
N ALA A 85 -24.13 -21.17 -6.58
CA ALA A 85 -24.06 -20.91 -5.14
C ALA A 85 -23.69 -22.16 -4.33
N GLN A 86 -24.24 -23.32 -4.71
CA GLN A 86 -23.94 -24.59 -4.05
C GLN A 86 -22.46 -24.98 -4.21
N GLN A 87 -21.89 -24.84 -5.40
CA GLN A 87 -20.46 -25.11 -5.62
C GLN A 87 -19.55 -24.14 -4.85
N ILE A 88 -19.96 -22.87 -4.72
CA ILE A 88 -19.19 -21.86 -3.99
C ILE A 88 -19.09 -22.22 -2.49
N THR A 89 -20.07 -22.91 -1.92
CA THR A 89 -19.98 -23.36 -0.52
C THR A 89 -18.79 -24.29 -0.27
N ASP A 90 -18.38 -25.09 -1.26
CA ASP A 90 -17.22 -25.99 -1.15
C ASP A 90 -15.88 -25.23 -1.07
N TYR A 91 -15.86 -23.98 -1.53
CA TYR A 91 -14.72 -23.07 -1.48
C TYR A 91 -14.77 -22.11 -0.27
N THR A 92 -15.82 -22.16 0.54
CA THR A 92 -16.07 -21.27 1.67
C THR A 92 -15.78 -21.98 2.97
N THR A 93 -15.01 -21.37 3.87
CA THR A 93 -14.74 -21.89 5.22
C THR A 93 -15.96 -21.67 6.11
N ASP A 94 -16.44 -20.43 6.15
CA ASP A 94 -17.60 -20.01 6.92
C ASP A 94 -18.14 -18.66 6.42
N PHE A 95 -19.27 -18.26 6.98
CA PHE A 95 -19.80 -16.90 6.82
C PHE A 95 -20.34 -16.37 8.15
N SER A 96 -20.38 -15.05 8.28
CA SER A 96 -21.00 -14.38 9.42
C SER A 96 -21.99 -13.33 8.95
N VAL A 97 -23.13 -13.25 9.64
CA VAL A 97 -24.24 -12.34 9.30
C VAL A 97 -24.23 -11.16 10.27
N ALA A 98 -24.26 -9.95 9.75
CA ALA A 98 -24.39 -8.72 10.51
C ALA A 98 -25.61 -7.92 10.00
N ARG A 99 -26.15 -7.05 10.85
CA ARG A 99 -27.26 -6.15 10.52
C ARG A 99 -28.46 -6.85 9.89
N GLU A 100 -28.77 -8.06 10.36
CA GLU A 100 -29.90 -8.86 9.87
C GLU A 100 -31.24 -8.18 10.21
N ARG A 101 -32.10 -8.07 9.20
CA ARG A 101 -33.47 -7.58 9.32
C ARG A 101 -34.39 -8.50 8.50
N THR A 102 -35.34 -9.09 9.18
CA THR A 102 -36.29 -10.03 8.57
C THR A 102 -37.71 -9.51 8.73
N SER A 103 -38.49 -9.56 7.67
CA SER A 103 -39.92 -9.34 7.66
C SER A 103 -40.62 -10.50 6.92
N ASN A 104 -41.95 -10.51 6.92
CA ASN A 104 -42.72 -11.56 6.23
C ASN A 104 -42.52 -11.56 4.69
N VAL A 105 -41.93 -10.51 4.12
CA VAL A 105 -41.81 -10.34 2.66
C VAL A 105 -40.39 -9.96 2.21
N ARG A 106 -39.46 -9.69 3.15
CA ARG A 106 -38.13 -9.19 2.81
C ARG A 106 -37.09 -9.64 3.84
N TYR A 107 -35.94 -10.04 3.34
CA TYR A 107 -34.75 -10.35 4.12
C TYR A 107 -33.61 -9.40 3.70
N LEU A 108 -33.02 -8.71 4.67
CA LEU A 108 -31.88 -7.82 4.49
C LEU A 108 -30.77 -8.23 5.44
N ALA A 109 -29.56 -8.33 4.97
CA ALA A 109 -28.40 -8.56 5.82
C ALA A 109 -27.11 -8.13 5.14
N ASP A 110 -26.09 -7.86 5.96
CA ASP A 110 -24.71 -7.77 5.50
C ASP A 110 -23.97 -9.02 5.92
N ILE A 111 -23.36 -9.69 4.95
CA ILE A 111 -22.72 -10.97 5.16
C ILE A 111 -21.23 -10.85 4.87
N THR A 112 -20.42 -11.45 5.73
CA THR A 112 -18.98 -11.63 5.50
C THR A 112 -18.73 -13.09 5.17
N TYR A 113 -18.13 -13.36 4.01
CA TYR A 113 -17.75 -14.71 3.57
C TYR A 113 -16.24 -14.87 3.68
N ARG A 114 -15.79 -16.01 4.25
CA ARG A 114 -14.38 -16.40 4.31
C ARG A 114 -14.16 -17.61 3.42
N PHE A 115 -13.39 -17.38 2.36
CA PHE A 115 -13.04 -18.44 1.42
C PHE A 115 -11.79 -19.20 1.88
N GLN A 116 -11.69 -20.45 1.43
CA GLN A 116 -10.52 -21.30 1.68
C GLN A 116 -9.40 -20.92 0.69
N PRO A 117 -8.27 -20.32 1.13
CA PRO A 117 -7.22 -19.84 0.23
C PRO A 117 -6.73 -20.94 -0.72
N GLU A 118 -6.38 -22.12 -0.18
CA GLU A 118 -5.82 -23.21 -0.97
C GLU A 118 -6.80 -23.77 -2.01
N ALA A 119 -8.11 -23.74 -1.70
CA ALA A 119 -9.13 -24.21 -2.63
C ALA A 119 -9.30 -23.24 -3.80
N ILE A 120 -9.38 -21.93 -3.52
CA ILE A 120 -9.43 -20.88 -4.57
C ILE A 120 -8.16 -20.88 -5.40
N GLN A 121 -6.98 -20.95 -4.77
CA GLN A 121 -5.71 -21.05 -5.49
C GLN A 121 -5.66 -22.27 -6.41
N ARG A 122 -6.07 -23.44 -5.94
CA ARG A 122 -6.15 -24.64 -6.78
C ARG A 122 -7.10 -24.45 -7.96
N LEU A 123 -8.28 -23.84 -7.73
CA LEU A 123 -9.23 -23.54 -8.80
C LEU A 123 -8.60 -22.69 -9.90
N LEU A 124 -7.96 -21.59 -9.52
CA LEU A 124 -7.34 -20.67 -10.47
C LEU A 124 -6.15 -21.31 -11.20
N LYS A 125 -5.26 -21.99 -10.46
CA LYS A 125 -4.10 -22.70 -11.01
C LYS A 125 -4.50 -23.79 -12.00
N SER A 126 -5.49 -24.63 -11.67
CA SER A 126 -5.93 -25.72 -12.53
C SER A 126 -6.57 -25.23 -13.85
N ASN A 127 -7.04 -23.98 -13.88
CA ASN A 127 -7.54 -23.33 -15.09
C ASN A 127 -6.49 -22.44 -15.78
N GLY A 128 -5.23 -22.45 -15.32
CA GLY A 128 -4.16 -21.66 -15.91
C GLY A 128 -4.38 -20.16 -15.80
N ILE A 129 -5.02 -19.69 -14.73
CA ILE A 129 -5.36 -18.28 -14.47
C ILE A 129 -4.36 -17.71 -13.49
N GLY A 130 -3.65 -16.66 -13.93
CA GLY A 130 -2.77 -15.89 -13.05
C GLY A 130 -3.57 -15.02 -12.08
N PHE A 131 -3.12 -14.92 -10.83
CA PHE A 131 -3.75 -14.08 -9.82
C PHE A 131 -2.73 -13.48 -8.87
N ALA A 132 -3.11 -12.36 -8.24
CA ALA A 132 -2.34 -11.70 -7.21
C ALA A 132 -3.03 -11.90 -5.85
N GLU A 133 -2.27 -12.25 -4.83
CA GLU A 133 -2.76 -12.40 -3.45
C GLU A 133 -1.97 -11.58 -2.43
N SER A 134 -0.89 -10.95 -2.88
CA SER A 134 -0.11 -10.03 -2.04
C SER A 134 -0.84 -8.70 -1.85
N ARG A 135 -1.09 -8.33 -0.61
CA ARG A 135 -1.63 -7.01 -0.28
C ARG A 135 -0.50 -5.98 -0.21
N SER A 136 -0.73 -4.80 -0.78
CA SER A 136 0.23 -3.70 -0.67
C SER A 136 0.22 -3.06 0.72
N LYS A 137 1.27 -2.32 1.05
CA LYS A 137 1.18 -1.28 2.07
C LYS A 137 0.12 -0.26 1.68
N PRO A 138 -0.52 0.43 2.65
CA PRO A 138 -1.50 1.46 2.34
C PRO A 138 -0.92 2.55 1.43
N MET A 139 -1.74 3.04 0.51
CA MET A 139 -1.43 4.14 -0.40
C MET A 139 -2.28 5.34 -0.04
N LEU A 140 -1.64 6.47 0.24
CA LEU A 140 -2.31 7.73 0.57
C LEU A 140 -2.67 8.47 -0.71
N ILE A 141 -3.92 8.89 -0.87
CA ILE A 141 -4.40 9.67 -2.02
C ILE A 141 -4.36 11.15 -1.68
N LEU A 142 -3.64 11.95 -2.49
CA LEU A 142 -3.69 13.42 -2.43
C LEU A 142 -4.51 13.95 -3.60
N PRO A 143 -5.76 14.36 -3.38
CA PRO A 143 -6.65 14.82 -4.44
C PRO A 143 -6.41 16.29 -4.77
N LEU A 144 -5.51 16.57 -5.70
CA LEU A 144 -5.30 17.90 -6.28
C LEU A 144 -6.35 18.21 -7.35
N HIS A 145 -6.76 19.46 -7.43
CA HIS A 145 -7.66 19.94 -8.46
C HIS A 145 -7.12 21.22 -9.12
N ALA A 146 -7.11 21.25 -10.45
CA ALA A 146 -6.77 22.44 -11.20
C ALA A 146 -7.99 23.38 -11.25
N LEU A 147 -7.92 24.50 -10.55
CA LEU A 147 -9.01 25.49 -10.44
C LEU A 147 -8.52 26.87 -10.84
N ALA A 148 -9.05 27.41 -11.92
CA ALA A 148 -8.75 28.77 -12.41
C ALA A 148 -7.24 29.05 -12.55
N GLY A 149 -6.48 28.07 -13.08
CA GLY A 149 -5.05 28.21 -13.33
C GLY A 149 -4.14 28.01 -12.11
N ARG A 150 -4.68 27.57 -10.98
CA ARG A 150 -3.93 27.21 -9.78
C ARG A 150 -4.28 25.80 -9.31
N GLU A 151 -3.37 25.17 -8.61
CA GLU A 151 -3.61 23.90 -7.96
C GLU A 151 -4.18 24.12 -6.55
N VAL A 152 -5.25 23.42 -6.22
CA VAL A 152 -5.86 23.42 -4.89
C VAL A 152 -5.84 22.02 -4.30
N LEU A 153 -5.53 21.91 -3.02
CA LEU A 153 -5.51 20.65 -2.28
C LEU A 153 -6.52 20.66 -1.13
N TRP A 154 -6.37 21.61 -0.21
CA TRP A 154 -7.20 21.71 1.01
C TRP A 154 -8.24 22.81 0.93
N GLU A 155 -8.07 23.75 0.04
CA GLU A 155 -8.90 24.93 -0.11
C GLU A 155 -10.33 24.59 -0.57
N ASP A 156 -11.27 25.46 -0.25
CA ASP A 156 -12.65 25.35 -0.71
C ASP A 156 -12.74 25.37 -2.24
N GLY A 157 -13.69 24.62 -2.78
CA GLY A 157 -13.90 24.46 -4.20
C GLY A 157 -13.08 23.32 -4.83
N ASN A 158 -12.34 22.55 -4.05
CA ASN A 158 -11.73 21.31 -4.53
C ASN A 158 -12.78 20.19 -4.64
N LEU A 159 -13.53 20.19 -5.74
CA LEU A 159 -14.56 19.20 -6.02
C LEU A 159 -14.00 17.77 -6.11
N TRP A 160 -12.71 17.64 -6.43
CA TRP A 160 -12.05 16.33 -6.50
C TRP A 160 -11.83 15.75 -5.11
N ARG A 161 -11.40 16.57 -4.14
CA ARG A 161 -11.32 16.16 -2.73
C ARG A 161 -12.70 15.80 -2.19
N ASP A 162 -13.73 16.56 -2.54
CA ASP A 162 -15.08 16.27 -2.09
C ASP A 162 -15.57 14.92 -2.62
N ALA A 163 -15.25 14.56 -3.87
CA ALA A 163 -15.56 13.26 -4.43
C ALA A 163 -14.84 12.12 -3.69
N TRP A 164 -13.57 12.31 -3.31
CA TRP A 164 -12.82 11.33 -2.53
C TRP A 164 -13.29 11.24 -1.07
N SER A 165 -13.83 12.29 -0.49
CA SER A 165 -14.36 12.29 0.89
C SER A 165 -15.56 11.36 1.09
N VAL A 166 -16.34 11.14 0.03
CA VAL A 166 -17.50 10.24 0.02
C VAL A 166 -17.23 8.91 -0.68
N TRP A 167 -16.00 8.73 -1.18
CA TRP A 167 -15.60 7.49 -1.82
C TRP A 167 -15.56 6.32 -0.81
N MET A 168 -16.05 5.17 -1.22
CA MET A 168 -16.03 3.96 -0.41
C MET A 168 -14.97 3.00 -0.94
N SER A 169 -14.12 2.50 -0.06
CA SER A 169 -13.06 1.55 -0.40
C SER A 169 -13.59 0.35 -1.19
N SER A 170 -12.90 0.00 -2.26
CA SER A 170 -13.22 -1.17 -3.09
C SER A 170 -12.92 -2.52 -2.42
N ASP A 171 -12.35 -2.53 -1.22
CA ASP A 171 -11.86 -3.76 -0.55
C ASP A 171 -10.85 -4.55 -1.43
N GLY A 172 -10.00 -3.84 -2.15
CA GLY A 172 -8.97 -4.38 -3.04
C GLY A 172 -7.67 -4.78 -2.33
N LEU A 173 -6.66 -5.16 -3.13
CA LEU A 173 -5.32 -5.52 -2.65
C LEU A 173 -4.48 -4.30 -2.27
N VAL A 174 -4.82 -3.11 -2.78
CA VAL A 174 -4.20 -1.84 -2.41
C VAL A 174 -5.14 -1.09 -1.50
N PRO A 175 -4.89 -1.02 -0.18
CA PRO A 175 -5.66 -0.18 0.72
C PRO A 175 -5.41 1.29 0.40
N LEU A 176 -6.45 2.01 -0.03
CA LEU A 176 -6.36 3.45 -0.27
C LEU A 176 -6.81 4.21 0.99
N ILE A 177 -6.06 5.24 1.36
CA ILE A 177 -6.35 6.14 2.46
C ILE A 177 -6.53 7.54 1.88
N VAL A 178 -7.63 8.17 2.22
CA VAL A 178 -7.89 9.58 1.89
C VAL A 178 -7.64 10.42 3.14
N PRO A 179 -6.76 11.43 3.11
CA PRO A 179 -6.49 12.28 4.26
C PRO A 179 -7.76 13.05 4.66
N LEU A 180 -7.88 13.34 5.94
CA LEU A 180 -9.04 14.06 6.49
C LEU A 180 -9.09 15.54 6.06
N GLY A 181 -7.95 16.13 5.73
CA GLY A 181 -7.84 17.57 5.45
C GLY A 181 -7.99 18.42 6.70
N ASP A 182 -7.59 17.90 7.84
CA ASP A 182 -7.58 18.63 9.11
C ASP A 182 -6.40 19.61 9.22
N LEU A 183 -6.29 20.32 10.33
CA LEU A 183 -5.22 21.31 10.53
C LEU A 183 -3.82 20.69 10.47
N ASN A 184 -3.68 19.42 10.82
CA ASN A 184 -2.41 18.72 10.75
C ASN A 184 -2.02 18.44 9.30
N ASP A 185 -2.96 17.97 8.48
CA ASP A 185 -2.77 17.75 7.06
C ASP A 185 -2.42 19.05 6.32
N ILE A 186 -3.21 20.11 6.58
CA ILE A 186 -3.04 21.43 5.96
C ILE A 186 -1.66 22.03 6.29
N SER A 187 -1.18 21.85 7.53
CA SER A 187 0.13 22.34 7.96
C SER A 187 1.29 21.49 7.44
N SER A 188 1.04 20.21 7.15
CA SER A 188 2.06 19.26 6.74
C SER A 188 2.46 19.41 5.28
N ILE A 189 1.50 19.67 4.38
CA ILE A 189 1.77 19.76 2.93
C ILE A 189 0.83 20.74 2.24
N SER A 190 1.38 21.56 1.35
CA SER A 190 0.61 22.42 0.45
C SER A 190 0.44 21.80 -0.94
N ALA A 191 -0.45 22.37 -1.77
CA ALA A 191 -0.60 21.96 -3.16
C ALA A 191 0.72 22.06 -3.94
N ASN A 192 1.51 23.13 -3.72
CA ASN A 192 2.80 23.33 -4.37
C ASN A 192 3.83 22.29 -3.95
N ASP A 193 3.88 21.92 -2.66
CA ASP A 193 4.78 20.87 -2.16
C ASP A 193 4.45 19.53 -2.81
N ALA A 194 3.18 19.21 -2.96
CA ALA A 194 2.72 17.99 -3.60
C ALA A 194 3.10 17.96 -5.09
N VAL A 195 2.86 19.06 -5.84
CA VAL A 195 3.21 19.17 -7.26
C VAL A 195 4.71 19.10 -7.50
N SER A 196 5.50 19.78 -6.65
CA SER A 196 6.96 19.76 -6.76
C SER A 196 7.61 18.45 -6.33
N GLY A 197 6.86 17.58 -5.64
CA GLY A 197 7.35 16.32 -5.13
C GLY A 197 8.29 16.47 -3.93
N ASP A 198 7.98 17.41 -3.01
CA ASP A 198 8.76 17.60 -1.79
C ASP A 198 8.86 16.30 -0.99
N VAL A 199 10.04 15.68 -1.07
CA VAL A 199 10.32 14.36 -0.49
C VAL A 199 10.11 14.33 1.01
N GLN A 200 10.49 15.40 1.73
CA GLN A 200 10.39 15.44 3.19
C GLN A 200 8.94 15.54 3.64
N ARG A 201 8.17 16.44 3.02
CA ARG A 201 6.75 16.63 3.34
C ARG A 201 5.90 15.42 2.95
N LEU A 202 6.14 14.85 1.76
CA LEU A 202 5.45 13.64 1.32
C LEU A 202 5.77 12.44 2.23
N SER A 203 7.03 12.27 2.65
CA SER A 203 7.43 11.20 3.56
C SER A 203 6.82 11.38 4.96
N ALA A 204 6.80 12.61 5.48
CA ALA A 204 6.22 12.92 6.79
C ALA A 204 4.72 12.64 6.81
N LEU A 205 3.99 13.07 5.77
CA LEU A 205 2.56 12.81 5.65
C LEU A 205 2.26 11.30 5.48
N ALA A 206 3.02 10.61 4.63
CA ALA A 206 2.90 9.15 4.49
C ALA A 206 3.10 8.43 5.82
N GLY A 207 4.13 8.83 6.59
CA GLY A 207 4.41 8.29 7.92
C GLY A 207 3.28 8.52 8.90
N HIS A 208 2.66 9.71 8.90
CA HIS A 208 1.51 10.02 9.75
C HIS A 208 0.32 9.05 9.51
N TYR A 209 0.07 8.70 8.26
CA TYR A 209 -0.99 7.77 7.87
C TYR A 209 -0.56 6.30 7.82
N GLY A 210 0.68 5.96 8.16
CA GLY A 210 1.23 4.60 8.04
C GLY A 210 1.22 4.09 6.59
N ALA A 211 1.30 5.01 5.62
CA ALA A 211 1.29 4.68 4.20
C ALA A 211 2.72 4.43 3.67
N GLY A 212 2.87 3.45 2.81
CA GLY A 212 4.15 3.18 2.12
C GLY A 212 4.32 4.01 0.85
N THR A 213 3.23 4.58 0.33
CA THR A 213 3.18 5.28 -0.95
C THR A 213 2.19 6.42 -0.88
N VAL A 214 2.50 7.54 -1.56
CA VAL A 214 1.56 8.64 -1.80
C VAL A 214 1.22 8.68 -3.29
N LEU A 215 -0.07 8.68 -3.62
CA LEU A 215 -0.57 8.90 -4.97
C LEU A 215 -1.13 10.32 -5.08
N ILE A 216 -0.46 11.17 -5.80
CA ILE A 216 -0.93 12.50 -6.15
C ILE A 216 -1.89 12.33 -7.32
N SER A 217 -3.16 12.54 -7.07
CA SER A 217 -4.24 12.40 -8.06
C SER A 217 -4.72 13.81 -8.45
N ARG A 218 -4.14 14.34 -9.53
CA ARG A 218 -4.44 15.69 -10.03
C ARG A 218 -5.56 15.62 -11.07
N SER A 219 -6.66 16.26 -10.80
CA SER A 219 -7.80 16.37 -11.73
C SER A 219 -7.84 17.73 -12.41
N GLU A 220 -8.24 17.73 -13.66
CA GLU A 220 -8.53 18.93 -14.46
C GLU A 220 -9.82 18.72 -15.22
N LEU A 221 -10.77 19.65 -14.99
CA LEU A 221 -12.08 19.60 -15.65
C LEU A 221 -12.02 20.41 -16.95
N LEU A 222 -12.25 19.72 -18.05
CA LEU A 222 -12.26 20.28 -19.39
C LEU A 222 -13.70 20.31 -19.92
N GLY A 223 -13.99 21.25 -20.82
CA GLY A 223 -15.33 21.38 -21.43
C GLY A 223 -16.34 22.10 -20.53
N ASN A 224 -17.63 21.83 -20.74
CA ASN A 224 -18.73 22.49 -20.06
C ASN A 224 -19.65 21.45 -19.38
N ALA A 225 -19.56 21.34 -18.07
CA ALA A 225 -20.36 20.41 -17.30
C ALA A 225 -21.87 20.72 -17.35
N ALA A 226 -22.25 21.99 -17.44
CA ALA A 226 -23.66 22.37 -17.55
C ALA A 226 -24.26 21.96 -18.91
N ALA A 227 -23.43 21.82 -19.93
CA ALA A 227 -23.83 21.32 -21.23
C ALA A 227 -23.77 19.78 -21.35
N GLY A 228 -23.37 19.07 -20.29
CA GLY A 228 -23.25 17.61 -20.27
C GLY A 228 -22.11 17.05 -21.14
N ASN A 229 -21.11 17.87 -21.46
CA ASN A 229 -19.96 17.50 -22.29
C ASN A 229 -18.61 17.70 -21.58
N ALA A 230 -18.60 17.62 -20.27
CA ALA A 230 -17.36 17.72 -19.52
C ALA A 230 -16.51 16.45 -19.64
N GLU A 231 -15.21 16.65 -19.61
CA GLU A 231 -14.21 15.61 -19.52
C GLU A 231 -13.31 15.89 -18.30
N LEU A 232 -13.13 14.92 -17.45
CA LEU A 232 -12.18 14.99 -16.33
C LEU A 232 -10.92 14.23 -16.72
N GLN A 233 -9.83 14.95 -16.84
CA GLN A 233 -8.50 14.36 -16.96
C GLN A 233 -7.90 14.24 -15.57
N VAL A 234 -7.51 13.02 -15.19
CA VAL A 234 -6.87 12.73 -13.90
C VAL A 234 -5.46 12.22 -14.15
N SER A 235 -4.48 13.08 -13.93
CA SER A 235 -3.06 12.72 -13.98
C SER A 235 -2.62 12.20 -12.61
N GLN A 236 -1.90 11.08 -12.59
CA GLN A 236 -1.47 10.43 -11.38
C GLN A 236 0.04 10.38 -11.31
N SER A 237 0.61 10.76 -10.17
CA SER A 237 2.03 10.63 -9.85
C SER A 237 2.19 9.90 -8.53
N ARG A 238 3.13 8.94 -8.48
CA ARG A 238 3.39 8.09 -7.33
C ARG A 238 4.70 8.48 -6.66
N PHE A 239 4.67 8.61 -5.36
CA PHE A 239 5.83 8.79 -4.50
C PHE A 239 5.93 7.59 -3.55
N GLU A 240 7.01 6.84 -3.62
CA GLU A 240 7.34 5.81 -2.63
C GLU A 240 8.22 6.41 -1.53
N VAL A 241 7.95 6.09 -0.27
CA VAL A 241 8.75 6.59 0.85
C VAL A 241 10.22 6.16 0.69
N GLY A 242 11.12 7.15 0.67
CA GLY A 242 12.54 6.95 0.38
C GLY A 242 12.92 7.01 -1.10
N GLY A 243 11.95 7.27 -2.00
CA GLY A 243 12.15 7.39 -3.43
C GLY A 243 11.88 8.80 -3.96
N TYR A 244 11.50 8.86 -5.24
CA TYR A 244 11.18 10.09 -5.97
C TYR A 244 9.76 10.04 -6.52
N LEU A 245 9.20 11.22 -6.82
CA LEU A 245 7.93 11.31 -7.53
C LEU A 245 8.08 10.79 -8.97
N GLN A 246 7.22 9.88 -9.35
CA GLN A 246 7.24 9.26 -10.68
C GLN A 246 5.84 9.31 -11.30
N PRO A 247 5.71 9.48 -12.63
CA PRO A 247 4.44 9.32 -13.31
C PRO A 247 3.85 7.92 -13.04
N PHE A 248 2.56 7.88 -12.76
CA PHE A 248 1.88 6.61 -12.49
C PHE A 248 0.86 6.27 -13.57
N GLY A 249 0.02 7.25 -13.99
CA GLY A 249 -0.97 7.03 -15.03
C GLY A 249 -1.78 8.28 -15.33
N THR A 250 -2.68 8.17 -16.30
CA THR A 250 -3.69 9.18 -16.61
C THR A 250 -4.99 8.48 -16.94
N GLU A 251 -6.07 8.93 -16.30
CA GLU A 251 -7.42 8.49 -16.56
C GLU A 251 -8.21 9.65 -17.20
N ILE A 252 -8.99 9.35 -18.23
CA ILE A 252 -9.86 10.31 -18.86
C ILE A 252 -11.30 9.79 -18.73
N VAL A 253 -12.10 10.53 -18.00
CA VAL A 253 -13.50 10.17 -17.73
C VAL A 253 -14.39 11.22 -18.37
N ARG A 254 -15.35 10.80 -19.22
CA ARG A 254 -16.32 11.69 -19.86
C ARG A 254 -17.62 11.67 -19.09
N GLN A 255 -18.24 12.84 -18.94
CA GLN A 255 -19.56 12.98 -18.35
C GLN A 255 -20.58 12.22 -19.19
N MET A 256 -21.49 11.49 -18.54
CA MET A 256 -22.63 10.85 -19.20
C MET A 256 -23.80 11.83 -19.33
N PRO A 257 -24.70 11.63 -20.31
CA PRO A 257 -25.93 12.43 -20.40
C PRO A 257 -26.70 12.39 -19.06
N GLU A 258 -27.21 13.55 -18.64
CA GLU A 258 -27.96 13.71 -17.39
C GLU A 258 -27.24 13.33 -16.10
N GLU A 259 -25.94 13.08 -16.14
CA GLU A 259 -25.14 12.79 -14.97
C GLU A 259 -24.86 14.07 -14.18
N THR A 260 -25.14 14.04 -12.86
CA THR A 260 -24.78 15.15 -11.99
C THR A 260 -23.27 15.22 -11.78
N MET A 261 -22.75 16.40 -11.44
CA MET A 261 -21.30 16.59 -11.20
C MET A 261 -20.78 15.65 -10.11
N GLU A 262 -21.50 15.46 -9.02
CA GLU A 262 -21.11 14.59 -7.93
C GLU A 262 -20.97 13.13 -8.39
N ARG A 263 -21.94 12.61 -9.15
CA ARG A 263 -21.87 11.24 -9.69
C ARG A 263 -20.74 11.07 -10.69
N PHE A 264 -20.55 12.08 -11.54
CA PHE A 264 -19.44 12.09 -12.50
C PHE A 264 -18.08 12.00 -11.81
N LEU A 265 -17.84 12.84 -10.79
CA LEU A 265 -16.59 12.85 -10.04
C LEU A 265 -16.43 11.60 -9.19
N GLN A 266 -17.48 11.06 -8.58
CA GLN A 266 -17.45 9.77 -7.88
C GLN A 266 -17.08 8.62 -8.82
N ARG A 267 -17.66 8.59 -10.02
CA ARG A 267 -17.30 7.58 -11.03
C ARG A 267 -15.84 7.70 -11.46
N ALA A 268 -15.34 8.93 -11.56
CA ALA A 268 -13.92 9.16 -11.84
C ALA A 268 -13.01 8.69 -10.68
N ALA A 269 -13.38 8.93 -9.43
CA ALA A 269 -12.65 8.42 -8.27
C ALA A 269 -12.62 6.87 -8.25
N ASN A 270 -13.75 6.23 -8.55
CA ASN A 270 -13.82 4.78 -8.69
C ASN A 270 -12.96 4.24 -9.86
N ALA A 271 -12.86 5.00 -10.97
CA ALA A 271 -12.00 4.63 -12.09
C ALA A 271 -10.51 4.69 -11.70
N VAL A 272 -10.11 5.71 -10.94
CA VAL A 272 -8.74 5.80 -10.38
C VAL A 272 -8.45 4.63 -9.45
N ASP A 273 -9.34 4.32 -8.50
CA ASP A 273 -9.18 3.16 -7.63
C ASP A 273 -9.05 1.85 -8.46
N ALA A 274 -9.97 1.61 -9.39
CA ALA A 274 -9.90 0.43 -10.25
C ALA A 274 -8.58 0.33 -11.02
N SER A 275 -8.06 1.45 -11.54
CA SER A 275 -6.77 1.52 -12.24
C SER A 275 -5.60 1.18 -11.31
N VAL A 276 -5.60 1.69 -10.08
CA VAL A 276 -4.59 1.37 -9.06
C VAL A 276 -4.61 -0.13 -8.72
N GLN A 277 -5.80 -0.69 -8.45
CA GLN A 277 -5.97 -2.11 -8.13
C GLN A 277 -5.51 -3.00 -9.31
N GLU A 278 -5.90 -2.63 -10.53
CA GLU A 278 -5.56 -3.39 -11.72
C GLU A 278 -4.06 -3.40 -12.00
N ARG A 279 -3.41 -2.24 -11.87
CA ARG A 279 -1.96 -2.13 -12.02
C ARG A 279 -1.21 -2.95 -10.96
N TRP A 280 -1.72 -2.93 -9.71
CA TRP A 280 -1.16 -3.77 -8.65
C TRP A 280 -1.26 -5.25 -8.99
N LYS A 281 -2.44 -5.72 -9.40
CA LYS A 281 -2.64 -7.12 -9.77
C LYS A 281 -1.68 -7.55 -10.88
N ARG A 282 -1.60 -6.80 -11.99
CA ARG A 282 -0.70 -7.12 -13.11
C ARG A 282 0.76 -7.22 -12.68
N ASN A 283 1.21 -6.35 -11.79
CA ASN A 283 2.59 -6.35 -11.33
C ASN A 283 2.89 -7.46 -10.30
N ASN A 284 1.85 -8.02 -9.68
CA ASN A 284 1.98 -9.02 -8.62
C ASN A 284 1.31 -10.37 -8.97
N VAL A 285 0.95 -10.59 -10.23
CA VAL A 285 0.47 -11.90 -10.68
C VAL A 285 1.56 -12.93 -10.47
N LEU A 286 1.26 -13.94 -9.67
CA LEU A 286 2.11 -15.11 -9.53
C LEU A 286 1.97 -15.98 -10.77
N GLN A 287 3.05 -16.11 -11.54
CA GLN A 287 3.10 -17.03 -12.67
C GLN A 287 3.37 -18.44 -12.13
N TYR A 288 2.30 -19.17 -11.89
CA TYR A 288 2.40 -20.56 -11.46
C TYR A 288 2.87 -21.44 -12.63
N GLY A 289 3.94 -22.19 -12.36
CA GLY A 289 4.58 -23.07 -13.35
C GLY A 289 6.03 -22.70 -13.67
N VAL A 290 6.47 -21.53 -13.26
CA VAL A 290 7.88 -21.14 -13.26
C VAL A 290 8.31 -21.04 -11.78
N GLU A 291 8.88 -22.13 -11.28
CA GLU A 291 9.50 -22.13 -9.97
C GLU A 291 11.01 -21.90 -10.13
N ALA A 292 11.55 -21.00 -9.34
CA ALA A 292 12.97 -20.75 -9.29
C ALA A 292 13.47 -20.91 -7.86
N THR A 293 14.75 -21.25 -7.72
CA THR A 293 15.40 -21.38 -6.41
C THR A 293 16.63 -20.49 -6.38
N ILE A 294 16.72 -19.65 -5.34
CA ILE A 294 17.91 -18.84 -5.08
C ILE A 294 18.51 -19.20 -3.73
N LYS A 295 19.82 -19.03 -3.62
CA LYS A 295 20.53 -19.06 -2.34
C LYS A 295 20.69 -17.64 -1.84
N VAL A 296 20.28 -17.39 -0.61
CA VAL A 296 20.37 -16.07 0.01
C VAL A 296 21.15 -16.15 1.31
N LEU A 297 21.93 -15.13 1.55
CA LEU A 297 22.68 -14.94 2.77
C LEU A 297 21.91 -13.93 3.64
N VAL A 298 21.69 -14.30 4.89
CA VAL A 298 20.99 -13.45 5.88
C VAL A 298 21.99 -13.03 6.93
N PRO A 299 22.58 -11.83 6.86
CA PRO A 299 23.44 -11.31 7.92
C PRO A 299 22.63 -11.07 9.19
N LEU A 300 23.16 -11.47 10.33
CA LEU A 300 22.51 -11.33 11.63
C LEU A 300 23.32 -10.43 12.55
N THR A 301 22.64 -9.51 13.25
CA THR A 301 23.21 -8.80 14.40
C THR A 301 22.89 -9.52 15.71
N GLY A 302 21.84 -10.33 15.72
CA GLY A 302 21.42 -11.16 16.84
C GLY A 302 20.37 -12.20 16.43
N LEU A 303 20.03 -13.08 17.36
CA LEU A 303 19.05 -14.14 17.11
C LEU A 303 17.62 -13.58 16.85
N GLY A 304 17.32 -12.41 17.39
CA GLY A 304 16.05 -11.72 17.16
C GLY A 304 15.79 -11.39 15.70
N ASP A 305 16.83 -10.98 14.96
CA ASP A 305 16.73 -10.68 13.53
C ASP A 305 16.28 -11.93 12.75
N TRP A 306 16.84 -13.08 13.09
CA TRP A 306 16.49 -14.35 12.44
C TRP A 306 15.02 -14.71 12.67
N VAL A 307 14.55 -14.60 13.91
CA VAL A 307 13.15 -14.91 14.23
C VAL A 307 12.19 -13.97 13.48
N GLU A 308 12.52 -12.67 13.41
CA GLU A 308 11.66 -11.71 12.68
C GLU A 308 11.70 -11.95 11.17
N ILE A 309 12.87 -12.24 10.59
CA ILE A 309 13.00 -12.58 9.17
C ILE A 309 12.18 -13.82 8.83
N GLN A 310 12.28 -14.89 9.62
CA GLN A 310 11.47 -16.10 9.42
C GLN A 310 9.97 -15.81 9.45
N LYS A 311 9.54 -15.03 10.42
CA LYS A 311 8.14 -14.60 10.58
C LYS A 311 7.65 -13.80 9.37
N ARG A 312 8.49 -12.91 8.80
CA ARG A 312 8.16 -12.12 7.61
C ARG A 312 8.18 -12.99 6.35
N LEU A 313 9.16 -13.86 6.19
CA LEU A 313 9.24 -14.82 5.08
C LEU A 313 8.00 -15.71 4.98
N SER A 314 7.47 -16.18 6.12
CA SER A 314 6.26 -17.01 6.12
C SER A 314 4.99 -16.30 5.66
N ARG A 315 5.03 -14.97 5.52
CA ARG A 315 3.93 -14.12 5.03
C ARG A 315 4.06 -13.74 3.56
N VAL A 316 5.13 -14.17 2.89
CA VAL A 316 5.39 -13.86 1.48
C VAL A 316 4.77 -14.95 0.60
N PRO A 317 3.61 -14.70 -0.07
CA PRO A 317 2.91 -15.73 -0.84
C PRO A 317 3.73 -16.27 -2.02
N ALA A 318 4.66 -15.48 -2.53
CA ALA A 318 5.56 -15.90 -3.60
C ALA A 318 6.54 -17.01 -3.17
N ILE A 319 6.78 -17.20 -1.87
CA ILE A 319 7.71 -18.21 -1.35
C ILE A 319 6.96 -19.54 -1.19
N ILE A 320 7.37 -20.54 -1.99
CA ILE A 320 6.83 -21.89 -1.96
C ILE A 320 7.49 -22.71 -0.84
N ALA A 321 8.82 -22.57 -0.71
CA ALA A 321 9.58 -23.27 0.31
C ALA A 321 10.82 -22.47 0.73
N SER A 322 11.19 -22.59 2.00
CA SER A 322 12.44 -22.05 2.53
C SER A 322 13.17 -23.12 3.32
N GLY A 323 14.45 -23.33 3.04
CA GLY A 323 15.28 -24.30 3.70
C GLY A 323 16.56 -23.68 4.23
N VAL A 324 16.85 -23.84 5.53
CA VAL A 324 18.12 -23.43 6.12
C VAL A 324 19.21 -24.40 5.68
N GLN A 325 20.26 -23.90 5.03
CA GLN A 325 21.41 -24.67 4.61
C GLN A 325 22.51 -24.66 5.69
N THR A 326 22.81 -23.45 6.17
CA THR A 326 23.83 -23.25 7.20
C THR A 326 23.38 -22.16 8.17
N ILE A 327 23.64 -22.35 9.46
CA ILE A 327 23.40 -21.34 10.48
C ILE A 327 24.66 -21.09 11.29
N SER A 328 25.03 -19.83 11.46
CA SER A 328 26.12 -19.37 12.31
C SER A 328 25.65 -18.21 13.20
N LYS A 329 26.50 -17.76 14.12
CA LYS A 329 26.17 -16.61 14.99
C LYS A 329 25.99 -15.29 14.24
N ARG A 330 26.55 -15.16 13.01
CA ARG A 330 26.60 -13.91 12.25
C ARG A 330 25.79 -13.95 10.97
N GLN A 331 25.43 -15.12 10.50
CA GLN A 331 24.70 -15.28 9.23
C GLN A 331 23.98 -16.61 9.14
N VAL A 332 22.93 -16.62 8.35
CA VAL A 332 22.20 -17.83 7.94
C VAL A 332 22.23 -17.90 6.41
N GLU A 333 22.49 -19.09 5.87
CA GLU A 333 22.32 -19.38 4.45
C GLU A 333 20.98 -20.07 4.25
N LEU A 334 20.15 -19.50 3.37
CA LEU A 334 18.85 -20.02 3.01
C LEU A 334 18.80 -20.42 1.55
N SER A 335 18.06 -21.47 1.27
CA SER A 335 17.54 -21.77 -0.06
C SER A 335 16.07 -21.33 -0.09
N LEU A 336 15.70 -20.41 -0.98
CA LEU A 336 14.33 -19.95 -1.20
C LEU A 336 13.84 -20.45 -2.54
N THR A 337 12.80 -21.29 -2.53
CA THR A 337 12.05 -21.68 -3.74
C THR A 337 10.83 -20.80 -3.83
N TYR A 338 10.63 -20.14 -4.96
CA TYR A 338 9.59 -19.16 -5.16
C TYR A 338 8.91 -19.26 -6.54
N ALA A 339 7.70 -18.78 -6.63
CA ALA A 339 6.95 -18.66 -7.88
C ALA A 339 7.22 -17.30 -8.53
N GLY A 340 7.37 -17.29 -9.85
CA GLY A 340 7.57 -16.09 -10.63
C GLY A 340 9.03 -15.74 -10.89
N ASP A 341 9.29 -14.49 -11.25
CA ASP A 341 10.62 -13.97 -11.52
C ASP A 341 11.25 -13.29 -10.29
N GLU A 342 12.53 -12.96 -10.42
CA GLU A 342 13.33 -12.33 -9.37
C GLU A 342 12.83 -10.95 -8.95
N ARG A 343 12.27 -10.17 -9.89
CA ARG A 343 11.69 -8.86 -9.59
C ARG A 343 10.42 -9.00 -8.75
N GLN A 344 9.60 -10.01 -9.08
CA GLN A 344 8.39 -10.32 -8.31
C GLN A 344 8.74 -10.77 -6.91
N LEU A 345 9.76 -11.62 -6.74
CA LEU A 345 10.25 -12.01 -5.42
C LEU A 345 10.74 -10.79 -4.62
N THR A 346 11.57 -9.93 -5.23
CA THR A 346 12.10 -8.72 -4.57
C THR A 346 10.96 -7.81 -4.11
N LEU A 347 9.96 -7.60 -4.97
CA LEU A 347 8.78 -6.79 -4.63
C LEU A 347 7.96 -7.41 -3.50
N ALA A 348 7.69 -8.72 -3.56
CA ALA A 348 6.93 -9.43 -2.54
C ALA A 348 7.64 -9.40 -1.16
N LEU A 349 8.97 -9.53 -1.16
CA LEU A 349 9.79 -9.39 0.05
C LEU A 349 9.72 -7.95 0.60
N ALA A 350 9.82 -6.93 -0.26
CA ALA A 350 9.76 -5.52 0.15
C ALA A 350 8.40 -5.16 0.79
N GLN A 351 7.30 -5.75 0.34
CA GLN A 351 5.97 -5.57 0.95
C GLN A 351 5.88 -6.13 2.38
N ASN A 352 6.80 -7.05 2.72
CA ASN A 352 6.91 -7.64 4.05
C ASN A 352 8.12 -7.10 4.83
N ASP A 353 8.60 -5.89 4.51
CA ASP A 353 9.71 -5.21 5.16
C ASP A 353 11.02 -6.02 5.15
N LEU A 354 11.22 -6.75 4.05
CA LEU A 354 12.44 -7.49 3.76
C LEU A 354 13.10 -6.91 2.51
N THR A 355 14.39 -6.66 2.57
CA THR A 355 15.17 -6.16 1.43
C THR A 355 16.03 -7.28 0.88
N LEU A 356 15.82 -7.62 -0.39
CA LEU A 356 16.68 -8.55 -1.15
C LEU A 356 17.58 -7.73 -2.06
N SER A 357 18.87 -7.87 -1.92
CA SER A 357 19.86 -7.15 -2.72
C SER A 357 21.00 -8.07 -3.16
N LEU A 358 21.57 -7.79 -4.32
CA LEU A 358 22.78 -8.48 -4.79
C LEU A 358 24.01 -7.75 -4.22
N SER A 359 24.84 -8.46 -3.48
CA SER A 359 26.09 -7.91 -2.92
C SER A 359 27.16 -7.73 -4.02
N GLU A 360 28.24 -7.00 -3.72
CA GLU A 360 29.38 -6.83 -4.61
C GLU A 360 30.04 -8.17 -5.01
N LEU A 361 29.85 -9.19 -4.19
CA LEU A 361 30.32 -10.57 -4.43
C LEU A 361 29.34 -11.43 -5.25
N LEU A 362 28.29 -10.82 -5.83
CA LEU A 362 27.23 -11.50 -6.58
C LEU A 362 26.48 -12.56 -5.75
N VAL A 363 26.37 -12.34 -4.45
CA VAL A 363 25.58 -13.17 -3.54
C VAL A 363 24.32 -12.40 -3.15
N TRP A 364 23.19 -13.06 -3.21
CA TRP A 364 21.93 -12.49 -2.74
C TRP A 364 21.94 -12.34 -1.22
N GLU A 365 21.68 -11.15 -0.74
CA GLU A 365 21.54 -10.85 0.68
C GLU A 365 20.11 -10.45 1.01
N LEU A 366 19.59 -11.05 2.08
CA LEU A 366 18.27 -10.75 2.63
C LEU A 366 18.42 -10.09 4.00
N ARG A 367 17.82 -8.91 4.16
CA ARG A 367 17.89 -8.10 5.39
C ARG A 367 16.50 -7.60 5.78
N LEU A 368 16.34 -7.24 7.05
CA LEU A 368 15.20 -6.40 7.48
C LEU A 368 15.34 -5.00 6.85
N SER A 369 14.24 -4.43 6.36
CA SER A 369 14.24 -3.04 5.89
C SER A 369 14.49 -2.09 7.06
N ASP A 370 15.32 -1.07 6.86
CA ASP A 370 15.78 -0.15 7.93
C ASP A 370 14.67 0.69 8.60
N SER A 371 13.46 0.71 8.04
CA SER A 371 12.31 1.41 8.61
C SER A 371 11.88 0.94 10.01
N ASP A 372 12.31 -0.26 10.43
CA ASP A 372 11.92 -0.88 11.71
C ASP A 372 13.05 -0.97 12.74
N ARG A 373 14.23 -0.44 12.45
CA ARG A 373 15.25 -0.34 13.49
C ARG A 373 14.90 0.80 14.44
N PRO A 374 14.60 0.51 15.73
CA PRO A 374 14.59 1.58 16.72
C PRO A 374 15.97 2.22 16.65
N VAL A 375 16.00 3.55 16.47
CA VAL A 375 17.23 4.34 16.56
C VAL A 375 17.82 4.05 17.94
N SER A 376 18.77 3.12 18.01
CA SER A 376 19.59 2.93 19.18
C SER A 376 20.33 4.24 19.39
N GLY A 377 19.86 5.02 20.37
CA GLY A 377 20.48 6.25 20.76
C GLY A 377 21.96 6.01 21.01
N GLY A 378 22.77 6.39 20.07
CA GLY A 378 24.20 6.49 20.26
C GLY A 378 24.41 7.54 21.34
N ILE A 379 24.77 7.08 22.53
CA ILE A 379 25.35 7.91 23.57
C ILE A 379 26.62 8.46 22.93
N ILE A 380 26.57 9.72 22.55
CA ILE A 380 27.77 10.47 22.18
C ILE A 380 28.52 10.68 23.50
N ASP A 381 29.52 9.83 23.73
CA ASP A 381 30.48 10.02 24.79
C ASP A 381 31.32 11.27 24.45
N GLN A 382 30.93 12.40 25.06
CA GLN A 382 31.70 13.63 25.08
C GLN A 382 32.81 13.52 26.13
N SER A 383 33.86 12.77 25.83
CA SER A 383 35.11 12.87 26.54
C SER A 383 36.22 13.34 25.59
N SER A 384 36.28 14.65 25.39
CA SER A 384 37.48 15.32 24.88
C SER A 384 38.37 15.76 26.05
N PRO A 385 39.68 15.50 26.02
CA PRO A 385 40.58 15.95 27.06
C PRO A 385 40.82 17.46 26.96
N ARG A 386 40.71 18.13 28.10
CA ARG A 386 41.22 19.48 28.27
C ARG A 386 42.76 19.47 28.22
N GLU A 387 43.35 20.15 27.28
CA GLU A 387 44.71 20.67 27.40
C GLU A 387 44.68 22.17 27.63
N SER A 388 45.33 22.53 28.74
CA SER A 388 45.56 23.88 29.22
C SER A 388 46.92 24.43 28.73
N SER A 389 46.96 25.67 28.48
CA SER A 389 48.00 26.70 28.68
C SER A 389 48.16 27.55 27.39
N GLY A 390 48.06 28.82 27.42
CA GLY A 390 48.71 29.84 28.21
C GLY A 390 49.29 30.84 27.22
N GLY A 391 48.89 32.12 27.34
CA GLY A 391 49.83 33.24 27.13
C GLY A 391 49.81 34.00 25.82
N GLY A 392 49.45 35.30 25.89
CA GLY A 392 50.19 36.37 25.24
C GLY A 392 49.52 37.09 24.03
N VAL A 393 48.77 38.14 24.26
CA VAL A 393 49.02 39.57 23.99
C VAL A 393 49.56 39.92 22.59
N GLN A 394 48.80 40.66 21.84
CA GLN A 394 48.96 42.04 21.30
C GLN A 394 48.27 42.27 19.95
N ARG A 395 47.43 43.25 19.95
CA ARG A 395 47.09 44.39 19.08
C ARG A 395 47.86 44.57 17.76
N GLN A 396 47.15 44.93 16.73
CA GLN A 396 47.08 46.22 16.00
C GLN A 396 46.41 45.97 14.65
N ASN A 397 45.34 46.68 14.39
CA ASN A 397 45.10 47.81 13.51
C ASN A 397 45.72 47.72 12.11
N GLU A 398 44.88 47.75 11.06
CA GLU A 398 44.77 48.91 10.16
C GLU A 398 43.96 48.58 8.89
N THR A 399 43.00 49.45 8.66
CA THR A 399 42.59 50.17 7.43
C THR A 399 42.24 49.41 6.15
N ALA A 400 41.00 49.69 5.75
CA ALA A 400 40.54 49.67 4.35
C ALA A 400 41.25 50.83 3.55
N PRO A 401 41.21 50.77 2.21
CA PRO A 401 40.21 51.56 1.50
C PRO A 401 39.68 50.98 0.17
N SER A 402 38.46 51.41 -0.12
CA SER A 402 37.78 51.76 -1.36
C SER A 402 38.56 51.75 -2.70
N ALA A 403 37.87 51.31 -3.77
CA ALA A 403 37.49 52.09 -4.95
C ALA A 403 37.05 51.17 -6.10
N SER A 404 35.79 51.26 -6.49
CA SER A 404 35.28 51.88 -7.75
C SER A 404 35.74 51.23 -9.07
N GLY A 405 34.76 50.82 -9.88
CA GLY A 405 34.97 50.59 -11.31
C GLY A 405 33.80 49.89 -11.99
N VAL A 406 32.74 50.62 -12.34
CA VAL A 406 31.89 50.35 -13.49
C VAL A 406 32.58 50.96 -14.71
N PRO A 407 32.57 50.33 -15.92
CA PRO A 407 31.64 50.78 -16.93
C PRO A 407 31.06 49.69 -17.88
N GLU A 408 29.82 49.95 -18.25
CA GLU A 408 29.36 50.23 -19.63
C GLU A 408 29.08 49.10 -20.60
N LYS A 409 27.81 49.12 -20.99
CA LYS A 409 27.16 48.53 -22.16
C LYS A 409 27.72 49.13 -23.47
N PRO A 410 27.58 48.45 -24.65
CA PRO A 410 26.74 49.10 -25.64
C PRO A 410 25.70 48.19 -26.32
N GLU A 411 24.61 48.84 -26.67
CA GLU A 411 23.59 48.58 -27.65
C GLU A 411 24.11 48.34 -29.06
N SER A 412 23.35 47.56 -29.84
CA SER A 412 22.93 47.85 -31.22
C SER A 412 21.95 46.71 -31.65
N VAL A 413 20.67 46.92 -31.79
CA VAL A 413 19.93 47.51 -32.95
C VAL A 413 20.29 46.81 -34.25
N ILE A 414 19.33 46.05 -34.81
CA ILE A 414 18.83 46.15 -36.19
C ILE A 414 17.64 45.11 -36.35
N GLN A 415 16.48 45.65 -36.60
CA GLN A 415 15.42 45.12 -37.48
C GLN A 415 15.62 45.81 -38.85
N PRO A 416 14.84 45.53 -39.91
CA PRO A 416 13.79 44.56 -40.21
C PRO A 416 13.86 43.99 -41.66
N GLU A 417 12.70 43.60 -42.19
CA GLU A 417 12.26 43.27 -43.59
C GLU A 417 12.20 41.76 -43.84
N GLY A 418 11.18 41.17 -44.40
CA GLY A 418 9.98 41.68 -45.05
C GLY A 418 9.51 40.61 -46.07
N VAL A 419 8.18 40.41 -46.11
CA VAL A 419 7.33 40.19 -47.33
C VAL A 419 7.42 38.89 -48.13
N SER A 420 6.19 38.28 -48.24
CA SER A 420 5.56 37.55 -49.40
C SER A 420 6.08 36.12 -49.71
N ASP A 421 5.22 35.14 -49.81
CA ASP A 421 3.97 34.90 -50.56
C ASP A 421 3.09 33.89 -49.84
#